data_4c5b251e242530117ab62078b9ab122d
#
_entry.id   4c5b251e242530117ab62078b9ab122d
#
_cell.length_a   1.000
_cell.length_b   1.000
_cell.length_c   1.000
_cell.angle_alpha   90.00
_cell.angle_beta   90.00
_cell.angle_gamma   90.00
#
_symmetry.space_group_name_H-M   'P 1'
#
loop_
_entity.id
_entity.type
_entity.pdbx_description
1 polymer ?
#
loop_
_entity_poly.entity_id
_entity_poly.type
_entity_poly.pdbx_seq_one_letter_code
_entity_poly.pdbx_strand_id
1 'polypeptide(L)'
;MSPARSDAHHEGGSPTKKALILEVAEGLGKPRYTPAEIEQIRRQLIAQLGAHGKTSPDYIVSVLEEAGLRVVWSTRSDTDGRYEEEFTDLLHFSTLEEAEMCLVRLDELLRKFLLEHEQPAAERVREVARLGRRRAEMISRNHKVDARKRAEKEEIAHWFAIWLETPDAFFDWLEVRKQSPDFKNKFPQSELEAGGPGAAEE
;
A
#
# COMPACT_ATOMS: atom_id res chain seq x y z
N MET A 1 7.20 -63.63 22.71
CA MET A 1 6.78 -62.30 23.02
C MET A 1 7.78 -61.35 22.39
N SER A 2 7.45 -60.84 21.21
CA SER A 2 8.28 -59.88 20.47
C SER A 2 7.75 -58.43 20.72
N PRO A 3 8.60 -57.43 21.00
CA PRO A 3 8.16 -56.06 21.15
C PRO A 3 7.95 -55.43 19.77
N ALA A 4 6.78 -54.79 19.62
CA ALA A 4 6.41 -54.01 18.47
C ALA A 4 7.34 -52.79 18.30
N ARG A 5 7.95 -52.66 17.14
CA ARG A 5 8.64 -51.43 16.71
C ARG A 5 7.58 -50.39 16.32
N SER A 6 7.55 -49.31 17.07
CA SER A 6 6.82 -48.11 16.70
C SER A 6 7.66 -47.36 15.67
N ASP A 7 7.28 -47.46 14.41
CA ASP A 7 7.81 -46.60 13.35
C ASP A 7 7.15 -45.20 13.49
N ALA A 8 7.84 -44.30 14.17
CA ALA A 8 7.54 -42.91 14.13
C ALA A 8 8.03 -42.35 12.78
N HIS A 9 7.16 -42.31 11.79
CA HIS A 9 7.39 -41.54 10.57
C HIS A 9 7.49 -40.05 10.92
N HIS A 10 8.71 -39.55 11.02
CA HIS A 10 9.00 -38.13 10.93
C HIS A 10 8.79 -37.74 9.46
N GLU A 11 7.60 -37.24 9.15
CA GLU A 11 7.36 -36.47 7.92
C GLU A 11 8.09 -35.12 8.03
N GLY A 12 9.40 -35.16 7.77
CA GLY A 12 10.23 -33.98 7.60
C GLY A 12 9.99 -33.33 6.23
N GLY A 13 8.78 -32.83 5.99
CA GLY A 13 8.51 -31.99 4.84
C GLY A 13 9.37 -30.73 4.92
N SER A 14 10.16 -30.43 3.87
CA SER A 14 10.91 -29.17 3.81
C SER A 14 9.97 -28.00 4.05
N PRO A 15 10.34 -27.03 4.91
CA PRO A 15 9.47 -25.91 5.23
C PRO A 15 9.10 -25.14 3.95
N THR A 16 7.84 -24.76 3.82
CA THR A 16 7.39 -23.96 2.68
C THR A 16 8.05 -22.60 2.70
N LYS A 17 8.21 -21.96 1.53
CA LYS A 17 8.77 -20.60 1.45
C LYS A 17 8.00 -19.61 2.33
N LYS A 18 6.68 -19.75 2.45
CA LYS A 18 5.83 -18.96 3.35
C LYS A 18 6.22 -19.17 4.82
N ALA A 19 6.41 -20.41 5.24
CA ALA A 19 6.82 -20.73 6.61
C ALA A 19 8.20 -20.12 6.94
N LEU A 20 9.15 -20.19 6.01
CA LEU A 20 10.47 -19.59 6.20
C LEU A 20 10.43 -18.06 6.26
N ILE A 21 9.57 -17.39 5.46
CA ILE A 21 9.38 -15.94 5.55
C ILE A 21 8.91 -15.56 6.97
N LEU A 22 7.94 -16.28 7.51
CA LEU A 22 7.40 -16.02 8.85
C LEU A 22 8.43 -16.33 9.94
N GLU A 23 9.17 -17.42 9.82
CA GLU A 23 10.25 -17.76 10.74
C GLU A 23 11.34 -16.68 10.80
N VAL A 24 11.77 -16.19 9.64
CA VAL A 24 12.74 -15.09 9.55
C VAL A 24 12.16 -13.81 10.15
N ALA A 25 10.90 -13.49 9.87
CA ALA A 25 10.23 -12.33 10.41
C ALA A 25 10.11 -12.40 11.94
N GLU A 26 9.68 -13.54 12.47
CA GLU A 26 9.63 -13.79 13.93
C GLU A 26 11.02 -13.63 14.56
N GLY A 27 12.07 -14.15 13.90
CA GLY A 27 13.45 -14.01 14.35
C GLY A 27 13.94 -12.56 14.41
N LEU A 28 13.39 -11.68 13.59
CA LEU A 28 13.65 -10.24 13.65
C LEU A 28 12.94 -9.55 14.82
N GLY A 29 11.84 -10.14 15.33
CA GLY A 29 11.11 -9.67 16.50
C GLY A 29 10.59 -8.23 16.40
N LYS A 30 10.29 -7.77 15.19
CA LYS A 30 9.86 -6.39 14.94
C LYS A 30 8.35 -6.24 15.07
N PRO A 31 7.85 -5.17 15.71
CA PRO A 31 6.42 -4.87 15.76
C PRO A 31 5.87 -4.48 14.37
N ARG A 32 6.75 -4.12 13.45
CA ARG A 32 6.45 -3.67 12.09
C ARG A 32 7.64 -3.89 11.15
N TYR A 33 7.37 -4.03 9.86
CA TYR A 33 8.35 -4.33 8.82
C TYR A 33 8.39 -3.21 7.81
N THR A 34 9.52 -2.48 7.77
CA THR A 34 9.82 -1.45 6.76
C THR A 34 10.43 -2.09 5.50
N PRO A 35 10.61 -1.35 4.39
CA PRO A 35 11.34 -1.86 3.22
C PRO A 35 12.74 -2.39 3.54
N ALA A 36 13.40 -1.86 4.59
CA ALA A 36 14.72 -2.33 5.02
C ALA A 36 14.64 -3.73 5.64
N GLU A 37 13.66 -3.99 6.51
CA GLU A 37 13.42 -5.32 7.08
C GLU A 37 12.93 -6.31 6.02
N ILE A 38 12.10 -5.89 5.07
CA ILE A 38 11.67 -6.73 3.94
C ILE A 38 12.87 -7.16 3.10
N GLU A 39 13.79 -6.24 2.79
CA GLU A 39 15.03 -6.56 2.09
C GLU A 39 15.96 -7.46 2.94
N GLN A 40 15.98 -7.27 4.25
CA GLN A 40 16.71 -8.14 5.17
C GLN A 40 16.14 -9.56 5.16
N ILE A 41 14.81 -9.73 5.23
CA ILE A 41 14.13 -11.02 5.09
C ILE A 41 14.53 -11.66 3.75
N ARG A 42 14.46 -10.90 2.66
CA ARG A 42 14.83 -11.38 1.32
C ARG A 42 16.27 -11.90 1.26
N ARG A 43 17.22 -11.18 1.84
CA ARG A 43 18.63 -11.58 1.90
C ARG A 43 18.83 -12.86 2.72
N GLN A 44 18.14 -12.98 3.84
CA GLN A 44 18.23 -14.19 4.67
C GLN A 44 17.65 -15.42 3.96
N LEU A 45 16.52 -15.27 3.25
CA LEU A 45 15.96 -16.33 2.42
C LEU A 45 16.93 -16.79 1.32
N ILE A 46 17.60 -15.85 0.65
CA ILE A 46 18.61 -16.16 -0.37
C ILE A 46 19.80 -16.86 0.26
N ALA A 47 20.24 -16.44 1.44
CA ALA A 47 21.36 -17.07 2.16
C ALA A 47 21.04 -18.51 2.58
N GLN A 48 19.79 -18.78 2.99
CA GLN A 48 19.36 -20.11 3.43
C GLN A 48 19.04 -21.06 2.26
N LEU A 49 18.41 -20.57 1.21
CA LEU A 49 17.87 -21.37 0.10
C LEU A 49 18.61 -21.18 -1.22
N GLY A 50 19.63 -20.34 -1.27
CA GLY A 50 20.34 -20.02 -2.51
C GLY A 50 19.41 -19.44 -3.58
N ALA A 51 19.49 -19.95 -4.81
CA ALA A 51 18.65 -19.50 -5.92
C ALA A 51 17.14 -19.71 -5.69
N HIS A 52 16.75 -20.71 -4.90
CA HIS A 52 15.36 -21.00 -4.54
C HIS A 52 14.79 -19.97 -3.54
N GLY A 53 15.64 -19.25 -2.82
CA GLY A 53 15.26 -18.15 -1.91
C GLY A 53 14.85 -16.88 -2.61
N LYS A 54 15.10 -16.73 -3.92
CA LYS A 54 14.68 -15.56 -4.68
C LYS A 54 13.16 -15.39 -4.63
N THR A 55 12.74 -14.25 -4.11
CA THR A 55 11.32 -13.88 -4.02
C THR A 55 11.18 -12.37 -4.20
N SER A 56 10.01 -11.91 -4.67
CA SER A 56 9.73 -10.47 -4.79
C SER A 56 9.46 -9.87 -3.41
N PRO A 57 9.80 -8.60 -3.19
CA PRO A 57 9.38 -7.88 -1.99
C PRO A 57 7.85 -7.94 -1.77
N ASP A 58 7.06 -7.79 -2.84
CA ASP A 58 5.60 -7.82 -2.78
C ASP A 58 5.05 -9.15 -2.25
N TYR A 59 5.68 -10.28 -2.61
CA TYR A 59 5.28 -11.58 -2.07
C TYR A 59 5.60 -11.68 -0.57
N ILE A 60 6.74 -11.15 -0.12
CA ILE A 60 7.08 -11.11 1.31
C ILE A 60 6.04 -10.27 2.06
N VAL A 61 5.69 -9.11 1.54
CA VAL A 61 4.66 -8.23 2.10
C VAL A 61 3.33 -8.96 2.21
N SER A 62 2.86 -9.58 1.13
CA SER A 62 1.60 -10.33 1.13
C SER A 62 1.58 -11.42 2.21
N VAL A 63 2.69 -12.16 2.39
CA VAL A 63 2.80 -13.19 3.43
C VAL A 63 2.75 -12.60 4.84
N LEU A 64 3.42 -11.47 5.07
CA LEU A 64 3.42 -10.79 6.37
C LEU A 64 2.02 -10.24 6.71
N GLU A 65 1.36 -9.60 5.74
CA GLU A 65 0.00 -9.07 5.90
C GLU A 65 -1.02 -10.19 6.14
N GLU A 66 -0.96 -11.31 5.41
CA GLU A 66 -1.78 -12.49 5.63
C GLU A 66 -1.60 -13.10 7.04
N ALA A 67 -0.40 -12.95 7.61
CA ALA A 67 -0.10 -13.38 8.98
C ALA A 67 -0.50 -12.33 10.03
N GLY A 68 -1.11 -11.20 9.64
CA GLY A 68 -1.49 -10.13 10.54
C GLY A 68 -0.30 -9.28 11.02
N LEU A 69 0.86 -9.42 10.39
CA LEU A 69 2.05 -8.64 10.70
C LEU A 69 2.01 -7.30 9.97
N ARG A 70 2.32 -6.22 10.70
CA ARG A 70 2.23 -4.86 10.15
C ARG A 70 3.41 -4.55 9.24
N VAL A 71 3.11 -4.18 7.98
CA VAL A 71 4.11 -3.71 7.01
C VAL A 71 3.98 -2.21 6.83
N VAL A 72 5.11 -1.51 6.89
CA VAL A 72 5.19 -0.05 6.76
C VAL A 72 6.11 0.31 5.61
N TRP A 73 5.60 1.01 4.62
CA TRP A 73 6.31 1.37 3.40
C TRP A 73 7.25 2.58 3.53
N SER A 74 7.45 3.12 4.74
CA SER A 74 8.35 4.25 4.98
C SER A 74 9.80 3.80 5.16
N THR A 75 10.71 4.41 4.42
CA THR A 75 12.17 4.15 4.49
C THR A 75 12.89 5.03 5.50
N ARG A 76 12.20 5.96 6.16
CA ARG A 76 12.81 6.84 7.16
C ARG A 76 12.66 6.28 8.56
N SER A 77 13.78 6.18 9.24
CA SER A 77 13.91 5.79 10.63
C SER A 77 13.06 6.68 11.53
N ASP A 78 12.20 6.02 12.26
CA ASP A 78 11.24 6.63 13.15
C ASP A 78 11.89 7.34 14.32
N THR A 79 11.53 8.57 14.47
CA THR A 79 11.65 9.24 15.76
C THR A 79 10.33 9.36 16.51
N ASP A 80 9.17 9.03 15.88
CA ASP A 80 7.90 9.13 16.59
C ASP A 80 6.82 8.21 15.98
N GLY A 81 6.59 7.05 16.61
CA GLY A 81 5.58 6.05 16.19
C GLY A 81 4.13 6.54 16.24
N ARG A 82 3.90 7.79 16.60
CA ARG A 82 2.57 8.41 16.71
C ARG A 82 1.92 8.71 15.36
N TYR A 83 2.73 9.00 14.33
CA TYR A 83 2.22 9.44 13.02
C TYR A 83 1.98 8.31 12.02
N GLU A 84 2.47 7.09 12.28
CA GLU A 84 2.34 5.99 11.33
C GLU A 84 0.95 5.36 11.32
N GLU A 85 0.24 5.36 12.46
CA GLU A 85 -1.12 4.83 12.52
C GLU A 85 -2.09 5.68 11.70
N GLU A 86 -1.92 6.99 11.72
CA GLU A 86 -2.76 7.93 10.98
C GLU A 86 -2.50 7.89 9.46
N PHE A 87 -1.31 7.45 9.02
CA PHE A 87 -0.91 7.52 7.61
C PHE A 87 -0.98 6.19 6.86
N THR A 88 -0.96 5.06 7.55
CA THR A 88 -0.88 3.73 6.90
C THR A 88 -2.13 3.43 6.06
N ASP A 89 -3.29 3.86 6.53
CA ASP A 89 -4.58 3.61 5.86
C ASP A 89 -4.91 4.65 4.78
N LEU A 90 -4.17 5.76 4.71
CA LEU A 90 -4.47 6.85 3.78
C LEU A 90 -4.11 6.58 2.32
N LEU A 91 -3.25 5.58 2.04
CA LEU A 91 -2.80 5.30 0.67
C LEU A 91 -3.54 4.13 0.00
N HIS A 92 -4.68 3.72 0.55
CA HIS A 92 -5.57 2.76 -0.09
C HIS A 92 -6.56 3.49 -1.00
N PHE A 93 -6.22 3.60 -2.28
CA PHE A 93 -7.14 4.13 -3.29
C PHE A 93 -7.08 3.26 -4.55
N SER A 94 -8.19 2.69 -4.93
CA SER A 94 -8.37 1.92 -6.17
C SER A 94 -9.18 2.69 -7.20
N THR A 95 -10.03 3.62 -6.76
CA THR A 95 -10.91 4.45 -7.60
C THR A 95 -10.60 5.94 -7.46
N LEU A 96 -11.20 6.76 -8.33
CA LEU A 96 -11.15 8.22 -8.25
C LEU A 96 -11.78 8.74 -6.94
N GLU A 97 -12.89 8.15 -6.52
CA GLU A 97 -13.59 8.53 -5.28
C GLU A 97 -12.75 8.27 -4.04
N GLU A 98 -12.12 7.09 -3.97
CA GLU A 98 -11.22 6.76 -2.86
C GLU A 98 -9.99 7.68 -2.85
N ALA A 99 -9.48 8.06 -4.01
CA ALA A 99 -8.37 9.01 -4.10
C ALA A 99 -8.77 10.41 -3.64
N GLU A 100 -9.98 10.85 -3.96
CA GLU A 100 -10.53 12.12 -3.46
C GLU A 100 -10.66 12.10 -1.94
N MET A 101 -11.27 11.04 -1.38
CA MET A 101 -11.39 10.88 0.08
C MET A 101 -10.01 10.87 0.76
N CYS A 102 -9.03 10.23 0.13
CA CYS A 102 -7.65 10.24 0.61
C CYS A 102 -7.08 11.66 0.65
N LEU A 103 -7.28 12.45 -0.42
CA LEU A 103 -6.81 13.84 -0.49
C LEU A 103 -7.52 14.76 0.50
N VAL A 104 -8.83 14.59 0.72
CA VAL A 104 -9.57 15.31 1.77
C VAL A 104 -8.94 15.06 3.14
N ARG A 105 -8.65 13.81 3.45
CA ARG A 105 -8.07 13.41 4.73
C ARG A 105 -6.63 13.91 4.91
N LEU A 106 -5.84 13.92 3.84
CA LEU A 106 -4.49 14.50 3.84
C LEU A 106 -4.54 16.02 4.06
N ASP A 107 -5.52 16.70 3.47
CA ASP A 107 -5.72 18.16 3.65
C ASP A 107 -6.11 18.51 5.09
N GLU A 108 -7.04 17.76 5.68
CA GLU A 108 -7.43 17.91 7.08
C GLU A 108 -6.23 17.75 8.02
N LEU A 109 -5.42 16.72 7.81
CA LEU A 109 -4.21 16.48 8.59
C LEU A 109 -3.16 17.58 8.39
N LEU A 110 -2.96 18.01 7.13
CA LEU A 110 -2.03 19.10 6.82
C LEU A 110 -2.42 20.38 7.56
N ARG A 111 -3.71 20.77 7.48
CA ARG A 111 -4.23 21.96 8.18
C ARG A 111 -4.09 21.83 9.69
N LYS A 112 -4.44 20.67 10.27
CA LYS A 112 -4.28 20.39 11.70
C LYS A 112 -2.84 20.65 12.13
N PHE A 113 -1.85 20.00 11.49
CA PHE A 113 -0.45 20.12 11.90
C PHE A 113 0.14 21.52 11.64
N LEU A 114 -0.33 22.21 10.61
CA LEU A 114 0.07 23.61 10.39
C LEU A 114 -0.47 24.54 11.50
N LEU A 115 -1.70 24.33 11.95
CA LEU A 115 -2.30 25.09 13.06
C LEU A 115 -1.62 24.80 14.40
N GLU A 116 -1.21 23.56 14.62
CA GLU A 116 -0.48 23.12 15.81
C GLU A 116 1.03 23.47 15.75
N HIS A 117 1.48 24.13 14.69
CA HIS A 117 2.89 24.46 14.42
C HIS A 117 3.83 23.24 14.34
N GLU A 118 3.28 22.06 14.02
CA GLU A 118 4.03 20.81 13.87
C GLU A 118 4.57 20.65 12.43
N GLN A 119 5.55 21.45 12.06
CA GLN A 119 6.15 21.42 10.70
C GLN A 119 6.66 20.05 10.25
N PRO A 120 7.32 19.23 11.11
CA PRO A 120 7.76 17.89 10.71
C PRO A 120 6.58 16.96 10.35
N ALA A 121 5.46 17.08 11.05
CA ALA A 121 4.25 16.31 10.78
C ALA A 121 3.57 16.76 9.48
N ALA A 122 3.47 18.08 9.26
CA ALA A 122 2.96 18.65 8.03
C ALA A 122 3.79 18.22 6.80
N GLU A 123 5.13 18.17 6.91
CA GLU A 123 5.98 17.67 5.82
C GLU A 123 5.79 16.17 5.60
N ARG A 124 5.52 15.41 6.65
CA ARG A 124 5.18 13.99 6.56
C ARG A 124 3.91 13.75 5.74
N VAL A 125 2.86 14.56 5.95
CA VAL A 125 1.63 14.52 5.13
C VAL A 125 1.96 14.74 3.66
N ARG A 126 2.80 15.70 3.33
CA ARG A 126 3.23 15.95 1.95
C ARG A 126 4.04 14.77 1.38
N GLU A 127 4.89 14.12 2.18
CA GLU A 127 5.61 12.92 1.74
C GLU A 127 4.65 11.76 1.42
N VAL A 128 3.61 11.57 2.23
CA VAL A 128 2.55 10.57 1.97
C VAL A 128 1.85 10.87 0.64
N ALA A 129 1.50 12.12 0.37
CA ALA A 129 0.92 12.52 -0.91
C ALA A 129 1.88 12.28 -2.10
N ARG A 130 3.18 12.56 -1.95
CA ARG A 130 4.20 12.23 -2.97
C ARG A 130 4.28 10.73 -3.25
N LEU A 131 4.15 9.90 -2.21
CA LEU A 131 4.11 8.44 -2.37
C LEU A 131 2.84 7.99 -3.11
N GLY A 132 1.69 8.55 -2.75
CA GLY A 132 0.42 8.31 -3.44
C GLY A 132 0.51 8.63 -4.93
N ARG A 133 1.05 9.81 -5.27
CA ARG A 133 1.34 10.20 -6.65
C ARG A 133 2.21 9.19 -7.39
N ARG A 134 3.38 8.84 -6.83
CA ARG A 134 4.32 7.89 -7.45
C ARG A 134 3.68 6.52 -7.67
N ARG A 135 2.88 6.05 -6.72
CA ARG A 135 2.16 4.77 -6.83
C ARG A 135 1.16 4.79 -7.98
N ALA A 136 0.38 5.86 -8.10
CA ALA A 136 -0.55 6.06 -9.20
C ALA A 136 0.18 6.15 -10.55
N GLU A 137 1.27 6.91 -10.66
CA GLU A 137 2.11 7.00 -11.86
C GLU A 137 2.69 5.64 -12.27
N MET A 138 3.16 4.85 -11.31
CA MET A 138 3.71 3.52 -11.59
C MET A 138 2.65 2.58 -12.18
N ILE A 139 1.43 2.61 -11.63
CA ILE A 139 0.33 1.77 -12.12
C ILE A 139 -0.13 2.26 -13.51
N SER A 140 -0.23 3.58 -13.74
CA SER A 140 -0.64 4.14 -15.03
C SER A 140 0.31 3.77 -16.18
N ARG A 141 1.60 3.58 -15.88
CA ARG A 141 2.63 3.15 -16.86
C ARG A 141 2.68 1.64 -17.07
N ASN A 142 1.98 0.85 -16.27
CA ASN A 142 2.02 -0.60 -16.37
C ASN A 142 1.11 -1.11 -17.49
N HIS A 143 1.69 -1.55 -18.62
CA HIS A 143 0.95 -2.05 -19.77
C HIS A 143 0.14 -3.33 -19.53
N LYS A 144 0.37 -4.03 -18.41
CA LYS A 144 -0.41 -5.21 -18.02
C LYS A 144 -1.74 -4.84 -17.35
N VAL A 145 -1.89 -3.59 -16.94
CA VAL A 145 -3.12 -3.06 -16.35
C VAL A 145 -4.04 -2.60 -17.47
N ASP A 146 -5.33 -2.83 -17.30
CA ASP A 146 -6.38 -2.38 -18.23
C ASP A 146 -6.26 -0.88 -18.56
N ALA A 147 -6.60 -0.51 -19.79
CA ALA A 147 -6.45 0.86 -20.29
C ALA A 147 -7.27 1.87 -19.48
N ARG A 148 -8.50 1.50 -19.04
CA ARG A 148 -9.36 2.34 -18.22
C ARG A 148 -8.74 2.57 -16.84
N LYS A 149 -8.28 1.50 -16.18
CA LYS A 149 -7.59 1.61 -14.89
C LYS A 149 -6.31 2.44 -14.99
N ARG A 150 -5.57 2.34 -16.10
CA ARG A 150 -4.42 3.20 -16.33
C ARG A 150 -4.79 4.67 -16.43
N ALA A 151 -5.87 4.97 -17.18
CA ALA A 151 -6.39 6.33 -17.31
C ALA A 151 -6.88 6.91 -15.96
N GLU A 152 -7.54 6.10 -15.13
CA GLU A 152 -7.91 6.50 -13.75
C GLU A 152 -6.68 6.79 -12.90
N LYS A 153 -5.66 5.93 -12.95
CA LYS A 153 -4.43 6.14 -12.16
C LYS A 153 -3.62 7.34 -12.64
N GLU A 154 -3.64 7.64 -13.93
CA GLU A 154 -3.05 8.87 -14.48
C GLU A 154 -3.75 10.11 -13.94
N GLU A 155 -5.09 10.11 -13.91
CA GLU A 155 -5.88 11.22 -13.35
C GLU A 155 -5.64 11.36 -11.85
N ILE A 156 -5.60 10.25 -11.09
CA ILE A 156 -5.27 10.25 -9.67
C ILE A 156 -3.88 10.86 -9.43
N ALA A 157 -2.88 10.46 -10.22
CA ALA A 157 -1.53 11.02 -10.11
C ALA A 157 -1.52 12.53 -10.36
N HIS A 158 -2.33 12.99 -11.32
CA HIS A 158 -2.51 14.42 -11.59
C HIS A 158 -3.15 15.15 -10.41
N TRP A 159 -4.19 14.59 -9.79
CA TRP A 159 -4.81 15.17 -8.59
C TRP A 159 -3.83 15.34 -7.44
N PHE A 160 -3.03 14.31 -7.14
CA PHE A 160 -1.97 14.43 -6.14
C PHE A 160 -0.93 15.50 -6.49
N ALA A 161 -0.60 15.66 -7.78
CA ALA A 161 0.34 16.69 -8.20
C ALA A 161 -0.20 18.10 -7.94
N ILE A 162 -1.44 18.39 -8.35
CA ILE A 162 -2.08 19.68 -8.12
C ILE A 162 -2.25 19.98 -6.64
N TRP A 163 -2.69 18.98 -5.84
CA TRP A 163 -2.81 19.16 -4.39
C TRP A 163 -1.46 19.48 -3.72
N LEU A 164 -0.37 18.87 -4.14
CA LEU A 164 0.97 19.15 -3.63
C LEU A 164 1.46 20.57 -3.96
N GLU A 165 1.04 21.10 -5.10
CA GLU A 165 1.41 22.46 -5.55
C GLU A 165 0.50 23.54 -4.92
N THR A 166 -0.79 23.27 -4.84
CA THR A 166 -1.81 24.26 -4.43
C THR A 166 -2.87 23.62 -3.53
N PRO A 167 -2.53 23.16 -2.31
CA PRO A 167 -3.49 22.46 -1.45
C PRO A 167 -4.73 23.29 -1.15
N ASP A 168 -4.58 24.59 -0.91
CA ASP A 168 -5.70 25.49 -0.58
C ASP A 168 -6.69 25.71 -1.74
N ALA A 169 -6.25 25.60 -2.98
CA ALA A 169 -7.08 25.79 -4.17
C ALA A 169 -7.50 24.45 -4.83
N PHE A 170 -7.01 23.32 -4.32
CA PHE A 170 -7.18 22.04 -4.96
C PHE A 170 -8.65 21.62 -5.08
N PHE A 171 -9.44 21.77 -4.03
CA PHE A 171 -10.84 21.30 -4.05
C PHE A 171 -11.71 22.15 -4.98
N ASP A 172 -11.48 23.46 -5.05
CA ASP A 172 -12.17 24.34 -6.02
C ASP A 172 -11.79 23.93 -7.45
N TRP A 173 -10.50 23.68 -7.69
CA TRP A 173 -10.01 23.17 -8.98
C TRP A 173 -10.64 21.82 -9.32
N LEU A 174 -10.72 20.88 -8.35
CA LEU A 174 -11.28 19.54 -8.55
C LEU A 174 -12.76 19.59 -8.95
N GLU A 175 -13.55 20.44 -8.32
CA GLU A 175 -14.94 20.62 -8.68
C GLU A 175 -15.10 21.12 -10.13
N VAL A 176 -14.29 22.10 -10.53
CA VAL A 176 -14.25 22.59 -11.92
C VAL A 176 -13.80 21.48 -12.87
N ARG A 177 -12.76 20.71 -12.49
CA ARG A 177 -12.23 19.60 -13.28
C ARG A 177 -13.30 18.53 -13.55
N LYS A 178 -14.03 18.11 -12.52
CA LYS A 178 -15.12 17.12 -12.62
C LYS A 178 -16.26 17.58 -13.54
N GLN A 179 -16.48 18.88 -13.63
CA GLN A 179 -17.50 19.47 -14.52
C GLN A 179 -17.05 19.56 -15.98
N SER A 180 -15.76 19.44 -16.25
CA SER A 180 -15.22 19.57 -17.60
C SER A 180 -15.72 18.45 -18.54
N PRO A 181 -16.01 18.75 -19.81
CA PRO A 181 -16.44 17.77 -20.78
C PRO A 181 -15.45 16.61 -20.96
N ASP A 182 -14.15 16.92 -20.94
CA ASP A 182 -13.08 15.93 -21.09
C ASP A 182 -13.09 14.90 -19.95
N PHE A 183 -13.30 15.36 -18.71
CA PHE A 183 -13.40 14.46 -17.55
C PHE A 183 -14.65 13.59 -17.65
N LYS A 184 -15.81 14.18 -17.94
CA LYS A 184 -17.08 13.45 -18.09
C LYS A 184 -17.05 12.42 -19.22
N ASN A 185 -16.37 12.73 -20.32
CA ASN A 185 -16.19 11.79 -21.42
C ASN A 185 -15.22 10.66 -21.07
N LYS A 186 -14.15 10.97 -20.30
CA LYS A 186 -13.14 9.99 -19.88
C LYS A 186 -13.67 9.05 -18.78
N PHE A 187 -14.52 9.58 -17.87
CA PHE A 187 -15.06 8.90 -16.70
C PHE A 187 -16.60 9.13 -16.60
N PRO A 188 -17.42 8.44 -17.39
CA PRO A 188 -18.87 8.60 -17.36
C PRO A 188 -19.45 8.11 -16.03
N GLN A 189 -20.24 8.96 -15.36
CA GLN A 189 -20.80 8.71 -14.02
C GLN A 189 -21.73 7.51 -13.94
N SER A 190 -22.42 7.16 -15.04
CA SER A 190 -23.31 5.99 -15.10
C SER A 190 -22.62 4.64 -14.87
N GLU A 191 -21.27 4.62 -14.93
CA GLU A 191 -20.49 3.41 -14.71
C GLU A 191 -19.79 3.38 -13.34
N LEU A 192 -19.69 4.52 -12.67
CA LEU A 192 -19.17 4.62 -11.29
C LEU A 192 -20.15 4.03 -10.27
N GLU A 193 -21.46 4.18 -10.52
CA GLU A 193 -22.51 3.61 -9.66
C GLU A 193 -22.72 2.10 -9.86
N ALA A 194 -22.30 1.54 -11.00
CA ALA A 194 -22.48 0.12 -11.33
C ALA A 194 -21.43 -0.82 -10.71
N GLY A 195 -20.38 -0.28 -10.07
CA GLY A 195 -19.30 -1.04 -9.44
C GLY A 195 -19.54 -1.44 -7.98
N GLY A 196 -20.72 -1.23 -7.42
CA GLY A 196 -21.07 -1.70 -6.08
C GLY A 196 -21.09 -3.23 -5.99
N PRO A 197 -20.65 -3.84 -4.86
CA PRO A 197 -20.54 -5.28 -4.73
C PRO A 197 -21.92 -5.93 -4.80
N GLY A 198 -22.05 -6.79 -5.79
CA GLY A 198 -23.01 -7.84 -5.99
C GLY A 198 -24.26 -7.89 -5.13
N ALA A 199 -25.40 -7.62 -5.75
CA ALA A 199 -26.64 -8.25 -5.33
C ALA A 199 -26.44 -9.78 -5.44
N ALA A 200 -26.32 -10.44 -4.29
CA ALA A 200 -26.44 -11.88 -4.20
C ALA A 200 -27.90 -12.19 -4.56
N GLU A 201 -28.09 -12.88 -5.67
CA GLU A 201 -29.35 -13.51 -6.01
C GLU A 201 -29.65 -14.60 -5.00
N GLU A 202 -30.92 -14.65 -4.63
CA GLU A 202 -31.58 -15.67 -3.80
C GLU A 202 -31.48 -17.09 -4.40
#